data_f92f4ea19ad635a1a5937cbd72176e2d
#
_entry.id   f92f4ea19ad635a1a5937cbd72176e2d
#
_cell.length_a   1.000
_cell.length_b   1.000
_cell.length_c   1.000
_cell.angle_alpha   90.00
_cell.angle_beta   90.00
_cell.angle_gamma   90.00
#
_symmetry.space_group_name_H-M   'P 1'
#
loop_
_entity.id
_entity.type
_entity.pdbx_description
1 polymer ?
#
loop_
_entity_poly.entity_id
_entity_poly.type
_entity_poly.pdbx_seq_one_letter_code
_entity_poly.pdbx_strand_id
1 'polypeptide(L)'
;MFYQDLIKYDTPYLGPRIQLMLSQIQFKLNVEEQYLKGVEKMVQLYQMEGDKKSRADAAARKVESKQKITLLKQALKRYEELHIDTDSAESSDGA
;
A
#
# COMPACT_ATOMS: atom_id res chain seq x y z
N MET A 1 -0.95 -10.93 -19.20
CA MET A 1 -1.24 -10.23 -17.96
C MET A 1 -0.21 -9.15 -17.73
N PHE A 2 -0.62 -8.10 -17.10
CA PHE A 2 0.22 -6.92 -16.89
C PHE A 2 1.57 -7.25 -16.25
N TYR A 3 1.52 -8.03 -15.18
CA TYR A 3 2.73 -8.40 -14.44
C TYR A 3 3.69 -9.23 -15.30
N GLN A 4 3.15 -10.18 -16.06
CA GLN A 4 3.95 -11.00 -16.96
C GLN A 4 4.55 -10.19 -18.08
N ASP A 5 3.82 -9.20 -18.58
CA ASP A 5 4.33 -8.32 -19.62
C ASP A 5 5.51 -7.49 -19.14
N LEU A 6 5.49 -7.04 -17.90
CA LEU A 6 6.61 -6.31 -17.30
C LEU A 6 7.88 -7.17 -17.29
N ILE A 7 7.76 -8.42 -16.90
CA ILE A 7 8.91 -9.32 -16.80
C ILE A 7 9.39 -9.72 -18.20
N LYS A 8 8.47 -9.95 -19.11
CA LYS A 8 8.76 -10.50 -20.41
C LYS A 8 9.46 -9.51 -21.35
N TYR A 9 9.07 -8.26 -21.32
CA TYR A 9 9.46 -7.34 -22.37
C TYR A 9 10.55 -6.36 -22.00
N ASP A 10 10.83 -6.12 -20.70
CA ASP A 10 11.55 -4.88 -20.52
C ASP A 10 12.38 -4.79 -19.27
N THR A 11 13.51 -5.48 -19.27
CA THR A 11 14.46 -5.35 -18.18
C THR A 11 15.04 -3.94 -18.06
N PRO A 12 15.38 -3.22 -19.17
CA PRO A 12 15.91 -1.85 -19.03
C PRO A 12 14.94 -0.86 -18.43
N TYR A 13 13.63 -1.08 -18.59
CA TYR A 13 12.61 -0.15 -18.09
C TYR A 13 11.94 -0.64 -16.81
N LEU A 14 12.37 -1.78 -16.29
CA LEU A 14 11.75 -2.37 -15.11
C LEU A 14 11.96 -1.49 -13.88
N GLY A 15 13.16 -0.97 -13.68
CA GLY A 15 13.46 -0.10 -12.55
C GLY A 15 12.55 1.11 -12.46
N PRO A 16 12.43 1.93 -13.51
CA PRO A 16 11.52 3.08 -13.49
C PRO A 16 10.07 2.71 -13.26
N ARG A 17 9.60 1.60 -13.82
CA ARG A 17 8.22 1.14 -13.61
C ARG A 17 7.99 0.71 -12.18
N ILE A 18 8.95 0.02 -11.58
CA ILE A 18 8.87 -0.37 -10.18
C ILE A 18 8.84 0.86 -9.29
N GLN A 19 9.66 1.87 -9.58
CA GLN A 19 9.65 3.12 -8.83
C GLN A 19 8.30 3.83 -8.92
N LEU A 20 7.69 3.82 -10.10
CA LEU A 20 6.36 4.40 -10.28
C LEU A 20 5.33 3.65 -9.43
N MET A 21 5.37 2.33 -9.45
CA MET A 21 4.48 1.50 -8.64
C MET A 21 4.69 1.76 -7.15
N LEU A 22 5.94 1.87 -6.72
CA LEU A 22 6.25 2.20 -5.33
C LEU A 22 5.65 3.53 -4.92
N SER A 23 5.81 4.55 -5.76
CA SER A 23 5.24 5.87 -5.50
C SER A 23 3.72 5.82 -5.39
N GLN A 24 3.07 5.08 -6.27
CA GLN A 24 1.62 4.94 -6.25
C GLN A 24 1.14 4.21 -4.99
N ILE A 25 1.83 3.14 -4.61
CA ILE A 25 1.48 2.39 -3.41
C ILE A 25 1.69 3.25 -2.17
N GLN A 26 2.81 3.97 -2.11
CA GLN A 26 3.07 4.89 -0.99
C GLN A 26 2.02 5.97 -0.88
N PHE A 27 1.59 6.53 -2.00
CA PHE A 27 0.52 7.52 -2.01
C PHE A 27 -0.78 6.94 -1.46
N LYS A 28 -1.17 5.77 -1.96
CA LYS A 28 -2.39 5.08 -1.49
C LYS A 28 -2.30 4.75 -0.01
N LEU A 29 -1.13 4.30 0.44
CA LEU A 29 -0.91 3.99 1.85
C LEU A 29 -1.07 5.24 2.71
N ASN A 30 -0.51 6.36 2.29
CA ASN A 30 -0.63 7.61 3.01
C ASN A 30 -2.09 8.07 3.11
N VAL A 31 -2.83 7.99 2.01
CA VAL A 31 -4.25 8.33 1.99
C VAL A 31 -5.04 7.43 2.94
N GLU A 32 -4.77 6.13 2.91
CA GLU A 32 -5.47 5.17 3.77
C GLU A 32 -5.15 5.40 5.25
N GLU A 33 -3.91 5.74 5.56
CA GLU A 33 -3.51 6.07 6.94
C GLU A 33 -4.22 7.33 7.44
N GLN A 34 -4.38 8.35 6.60
CA GLN A 34 -5.13 9.55 6.96
C GLN A 34 -6.62 9.22 7.16
N TYR A 35 -7.17 8.37 6.31
CA TYR A 35 -8.55 7.90 6.45
C TYR A 35 -8.73 7.16 7.77
N LEU A 36 -7.80 6.28 8.12
CA LEU A 36 -7.86 5.54 9.37
C LEU A 36 -7.88 6.48 10.58
N LYS A 37 -7.06 7.53 10.57
CA LYS A 37 -7.05 8.50 11.66
C LYS A 37 -8.42 9.16 11.83
N GLY A 38 -9.08 9.50 10.73
CA GLY A 38 -10.42 10.05 10.77
C GLY A 38 -11.44 9.06 11.31
N VAL A 39 -11.36 7.81 10.87
CA VAL A 39 -12.24 6.76 11.34
C VAL A 39 -12.06 6.50 12.83
N GLU A 40 -10.83 6.50 13.32
CA GLU A 40 -10.55 6.30 14.74
C GLU A 40 -11.18 7.41 15.59
N LYS A 41 -11.16 8.64 15.11
CA LYS A 41 -11.85 9.75 15.79
C LYS A 41 -13.37 9.53 15.80
N MET A 42 -13.92 9.03 14.70
CA MET A 42 -15.34 8.70 14.63
C MET A 42 -15.70 7.58 15.61
N VAL A 43 -14.86 6.56 15.71
CA VAL A 43 -15.08 5.47 16.67
C VAL A 43 -15.15 6.03 18.09
N GLN A 44 -14.21 6.89 18.46
CA GLN A 44 -14.20 7.51 19.78
C GLN A 44 -15.46 8.33 20.03
N LEU A 45 -15.86 9.12 19.05
CA LEU A 45 -17.05 9.95 19.16
C LEU A 45 -18.31 9.10 19.36
N TYR A 46 -18.47 8.05 18.57
CA TYR A 46 -19.65 7.19 18.64
C TYR A 46 -19.67 6.33 19.89
N GLN A 47 -18.53 6.02 20.47
CA GLN A 47 -18.49 5.34 21.77
C GLN A 47 -19.09 6.22 22.87
N MET A 48 -18.95 7.53 22.75
CA MET A 48 -19.47 8.47 23.75
C MET A 48 -20.93 8.83 23.49
N GLU A 49 -21.30 9.03 22.22
CA GLU A 49 -22.60 9.62 21.87
C GLU A 49 -23.38 8.82 20.84
N GLY A 50 -22.76 7.86 20.18
CA GLY A 50 -23.36 7.14 19.08
C GLY A 50 -24.30 6.05 19.54
N ASP A 51 -25.24 5.68 18.64
CA ASP A 51 -26.07 4.52 18.83
C ASP A 51 -25.29 3.24 18.49
N LYS A 52 -25.90 2.09 18.75
CA LYS A 52 -25.27 0.79 18.55
C LYS A 52 -24.86 0.57 17.10
N LYS A 53 -25.70 0.98 16.16
CA LYS A 53 -25.46 0.79 14.74
C LYS A 53 -24.27 1.65 14.28
N SER A 54 -24.23 2.90 14.65
CA SER A 54 -23.14 3.81 14.29
C SER A 54 -21.82 3.33 14.85
N ARG A 55 -21.81 2.83 16.08
CA ARG A 55 -20.61 2.26 16.70
C ARG A 55 -20.12 1.05 15.94
N ALA A 56 -21.04 0.16 15.56
CA ALA A 56 -20.67 -1.04 14.82
C ALA A 56 -20.12 -0.69 13.42
N ASP A 57 -20.76 0.25 12.74
CA ASP A 57 -20.30 0.68 11.41
C ASP A 57 -18.92 1.31 11.46
N ALA A 58 -18.68 2.17 12.43
CA ALA A 58 -17.37 2.80 12.59
C ALA A 58 -16.29 1.79 12.92
N ALA A 59 -16.58 0.83 13.79
CA ALA A 59 -15.65 -0.24 14.13
C ALA A 59 -15.33 -1.10 12.91
N ALA A 60 -16.32 -1.40 12.07
CA ALA A 60 -16.12 -2.17 10.85
C ALA A 60 -15.21 -1.42 9.87
N ARG A 61 -15.43 -0.13 9.70
CA ARG A 61 -14.59 0.70 8.83
C ARG A 61 -13.14 0.75 9.32
N LYS A 62 -12.95 0.80 10.62
CA LYS A 62 -11.61 0.77 11.22
C LYS A 62 -10.88 -0.53 10.87
N VAL A 63 -11.57 -1.66 11.02
CA VAL A 63 -10.99 -2.98 10.70
C VAL A 63 -10.64 -3.06 9.21
N GLU A 64 -11.56 -2.64 8.34
CA GLU A 64 -11.33 -2.65 6.90
C GLU A 64 -10.12 -1.81 6.51
N SER A 65 -10.02 -0.61 7.08
CA SER A 65 -8.92 0.30 6.78
C SER A 65 -7.59 -0.30 7.23
N LYS A 66 -7.55 -0.90 8.41
CA LYS A 66 -6.34 -1.56 8.90
C LYS A 66 -5.92 -2.71 7.99
N GLN A 67 -6.88 -3.48 7.49
CA GLN A 67 -6.59 -4.57 6.56
C GLN A 67 -6.02 -4.04 5.25
N LYS A 68 -6.60 -2.98 4.71
CA LYS A 68 -6.09 -2.34 3.49
C LYS A 68 -4.66 -1.83 3.68
N ILE A 69 -4.39 -1.21 4.82
CA ILE A 69 -3.05 -0.72 5.15
C ILE A 69 -2.06 -1.88 5.19
N THR A 70 -2.44 -2.98 5.84
CA THR A 70 -1.58 -4.17 5.90
C THR A 70 -1.26 -4.70 4.50
N LEU A 71 -2.27 -4.79 3.64
CA LEU A 71 -2.07 -5.27 2.27
C LEU A 71 -1.20 -4.31 1.46
N LEU A 72 -1.40 -3.01 1.62
CA LEU A 72 -0.57 -2.01 0.94
C LEU A 72 0.88 -2.07 1.41
N LYS A 73 1.10 -2.26 2.70
CA LYS A 73 2.46 -2.41 3.23
C LYS A 73 3.14 -3.67 2.70
N GLN A 74 2.40 -4.76 2.58
CA GLN A 74 2.93 -6.00 2.00
C GLN A 74 3.28 -5.81 0.54
N ALA A 75 2.43 -5.14 -0.22
CA ALA A 75 2.70 -4.84 -1.62
C ALA A 75 3.92 -3.94 -1.76
N LEU A 76 4.01 -2.91 -0.92
CA LEU A 76 5.15 -2.01 -0.91
C LEU A 76 6.46 -2.76 -0.69
N LYS A 77 6.46 -3.66 0.29
CA LYS A 77 7.62 -4.46 0.60
C LYS A 77 8.06 -5.33 -0.59
N ARG A 78 7.09 -5.96 -1.26
CA ARG A 78 7.38 -6.79 -2.42
C ARG A 78 8.01 -5.99 -3.55
N TYR A 79 7.48 -4.81 -3.84
CA TYR A 79 8.02 -3.97 -4.88
C TYR A 79 9.37 -3.38 -4.50
N GLU A 80 9.58 -3.08 -3.23
CA GLU A 80 10.88 -2.65 -2.75
C GLU A 80 11.94 -3.73 -2.93
N GLU A 81 11.62 -4.96 -2.59
CA GLU A 81 12.52 -6.10 -2.78
C GLU A 81 12.85 -6.29 -4.26
N LEU A 82 11.85 -6.18 -5.11
CA LEU A 82 12.04 -6.30 -6.55
C LEU A 82 12.92 -5.18 -7.10
N HIS A 83 12.76 -3.97 -6.59
CA HIS A 83 13.58 -2.83 -6.97
C HIS A 83 15.05 -3.03 -6.56
N ILE A 84 15.28 -3.55 -5.38
CA ILE A 84 16.62 -3.84 -4.89
C ILE A 84 17.28 -4.91 -5.77
N ASP A 85 16.56 -5.96 -6.11
CA ASP A 85 17.07 -7.02 -6.97
C ASP A 85 17.44 -6.47 -8.35
N THR A 86 16.62 -5.59 -8.90
CA THR A 86 16.90 -4.96 -10.18
C THR A 86 18.16 -4.09 -10.12
N ASP A 87 18.30 -3.30 -9.07
CA ASP A 87 19.48 -2.47 -8.87
C ASP A 87 20.73 -3.31 -8.67
N SER A 88 20.62 -4.39 -7.90
CA SER A 88 21.74 -5.31 -7.68
C SER A 88 22.20 -5.96 -8.98
N ALA A 89 21.26 -6.35 -9.84
CA ALA A 89 21.56 -6.93 -11.13
C ALA A 89 22.29 -5.92 -12.01
N GLU A 90 21.86 -4.67 -12.03
CA GLU A 90 22.51 -3.60 -12.77
C GLU A 90 23.92 -3.33 -12.25
N SER A 91 24.08 -3.32 -10.94
CA SER A 91 25.38 -3.13 -10.31
C SER A 91 26.36 -4.26 -10.67
N SER A 92 25.86 -5.49 -10.69
CA SER A 92 26.66 -6.64 -11.07
C SER A 92 27.15 -6.54 -12.50
N ASP A 93 26.30 -6.09 -13.39
CA ASP A 93 26.64 -5.91 -14.79
C ASP A 93 27.67 -4.79 -14.98
N GLY A 94 27.60 -3.78 -14.15
CA GLY A 94 28.53 -2.67 -14.22
C GLY A 94 29.93 -2.99 -13.69
N ALA A 95 30.00 -4.02 -12.90
CA ALA A 95 31.28 -4.45 -12.35
C ALA A 95 32.06 -5.28 -13.34
#